data_a590a5447e2fbb05bcfb13efba40e850
#
_entry.id   a590a5447e2fbb05bcfb13efba40e850
#
_cell.length_a   1.000
_cell.length_b   1.000
_cell.length_c   1.000
_cell.angle_alpha   90.00
_cell.angle_beta   90.00
_cell.angle_gamma   90.00
#
_symmetry.space_group_name_H-M   'P 1'
#
loop_
_entity.id
_entity.type
_entity.pdbx_description
1 polymer ?
#
loop_
_entity_poly.entity_id
_entity_poly.type
_entity_poly.pdbx_seq_one_letter_code
_entity_poly.pdbx_strand_id
1 'polypeptide(L)'
;MKKLIDLISSRFFVFVFAVLLQVIWLLLISWGMSSLSAPVTMTADILSILLVLWIVNKEINPSYKLAWTILILVLPVFGMVVYLLFGESRVAKKMTEESDAVVQEIENYFRENDKVREKIEDLDEGISNQSAYIRDYAKFPLHSHTSTRYYPLGEAMFLDMLEDLKKAKHFIFLEYFIIHEGKMWNSILEILEQKVKEGVDVRLIYDDMGCVTTLPHRYYKKLQAKGIKCAAFNPVRPILNIVLNNRDHRKILVIDGHTGYTGGINLADEYINEEIRFGHWKDTGIRLYGEGVWNLTVMFLQMWTIITGVRTHIPAYSPYVFHTEEFESDGFVQPYGDSPMDNETVGENVYLNIISQAKKYVFICTPYLIIDNEMMMALCLAAKKGVDVIIITPGIPDKKMVFLLTQSYYKQLIEAGVRVYEYTPGFVHSKTFVCDDEIATVGTINLDYRSLYLHFECGVWMYQSQAVREAKEDMEATLPKCKEVSLDFCNKRNIFVRGIQSIMRLIAPLL
;
A
#
# COMPACT_ATOMS: atom_id res chain seq x y z
N MET A 1 27.11 -6.70 -30.35
CA MET A 1 27.81 -5.93 -29.30
C MET A 1 26.85 -5.26 -28.34
N LYS A 2 25.91 -4.38 -28.78
CA LYS A 2 24.93 -3.72 -27.88
C LYS A 2 24.13 -4.70 -26.98
N LYS A 3 23.56 -5.77 -27.55
CA LYS A 3 22.81 -6.79 -26.75
C LYS A 3 23.67 -7.54 -25.74
N LEU A 4 24.98 -7.72 -25.99
CA LEU A 4 25.89 -8.37 -25.08
C LEU A 4 26.28 -7.40 -23.93
N ILE A 5 26.46 -6.13 -24.23
CA ILE A 5 26.72 -5.07 -23.25
C ILE A 5 25.47 -4.87 -22.36
N ASP A 6 24.28 -4.87 -22.95
CA ASP A 6 23.00 -4.77 -22.22
C ASP A 6 22.74 -6.01 -21.33
N LEU A 7 23.21 -7.20 -21.74
CA LEU A 7 23.14 -8.42 -20.93
C LEU A 7 24.15 -8.39 -19.77
N ILE A 8 25.40 -7.96 -20.03
CA ILE A 8 26.47 -7.87 -19.02
C ILE A 8 26.18 -6.76 -18.00
N SER A 9 25.54 -5.67 -18.42
CA SER A 9 25.09 -4.60 -17.54
C SER A 9 23.72 -4.89 -16.90
N SER A 10 23.10 -6.03 -17.20
CA SER A 10 21.87 -6.43 -16.53
C SER A 10 22.16 -6.78 -15.07
N ARG A 11 21.30 -6.31 -14.14
CA ARG A 11 21.43 -6.59 -12.71
C ARG A 11 21.37 -8.07 -12.38
N PHE A 12 20.66 -8.86 -13.19
CA PHE A 12 20.68 -10.32 -13.07
C PHE A 12 22.11 -10.86 -13.26
N PHE A 13 22.84 -10.38 -14.25
CA PHE A 13 24.23 -10.78 -14.48
C PHE A 13 25.11 -10.34 -13.32
N VAL A 14 24.94 -9.10 -12.85
CA VAL A 14 25.70 -8.57 -11.69
C VAL A 14 25.37 -9.33 -10.44
N PHE A 15 24.09 -9.70 -10.19
CA PHE A 15 23.68 -10.54 -9.08
C PHE A 15 24.32 -11.95 -9.14
N VAL A 16 24.22 -12.62 -10.29
CA VAL A 16 24.86 -13.93 -10.51
C VAL A 16 26.36 -13.83 -10.33
N PHE A 17 26.98 -12.77 -10.86
CA PHE A 17 28.40 -12.51 -10.70
C PHE A 17 28.79 -12.27 -9.23
N ALA A 18 27.99 -11.55 -8.45
CA ALA A 18 28.19 -11.35 -7.01
C ALA A 18 28.11 -12.66 -6.23
N VAL A 19 27.14 -13.53 -6.57
CA VAL A 19 27.05 -14.89 -5.99
C VAL A 19 28.30 -15.71 -6.32
N LEU A 20 28.75 -15.68 -7.58
CA LEU A 20 29.97 -16.39 -8.00
C LEU A 20 31.21 -15.86 -7.27
N LEU A 21 31.36 -14.56 -7.15
CA LEU A 21 32.47 -13.94 -6.40
C LEU A 21 32.43 -14.37 -4.92
N GLN A 22 31.26 -14.39 -4.30
CA GLN A 22 31.10 -14.85 -2.90
C GLN A 22 31.49 -16.33 -2.76
N VAL A 23 31.07 -17.20 -3.70
CA VAL A 23 31.45 -18.61 -3.72
C VAL A 23 32.97 -18.78 -3.90
N ILE A 24 33.55 -18.05 -4.86
CA ILE A 24 35.01 -18.06 -5.07
C ILE A 24 35.75 -17.61 -3.82
N TRP A 25 35.27 -16.53 -3.18
CA TRP A 25 35.87 -16.05 -1.92
C TRP A 25 35.80 -17.07 -0.81
N LEU A 26 34.68 -17.77 -0.61
CA LEU A 26 34.54 -18.86 0.35
C LEU A 26 35.44 -20.04 0.04
N LEU A 27 35.60 -20.40 -1.23
CA LEU A 27 36.52 -21.47 -1.67
C LEU A 27 37.98 -21.11 -1.42
N LEU A 28 38.39 -19.87 -1.68
CA LEU A 28 39.75 -19.38 -1.43
C LEU A 28 40.11 -19.44 0.06
N ILE A 29 39.16 -19.08 0.94
CA ILE A 29 39.34 -19.23 2.40
C ILE A 29 39.43 -20.68 2.79
N SER A 30 38.55 -21.54 2.26
CA SER A 30 38.51 -22.98 2.60
C SER A 30 39.73 -23.75 2.14
N TRP A 31 40.38 -23.38 1.03
CA TRP A 31 41.56 -24.05 0.48
C TRP A 31 42.88 -23.53 1.05
N GLY A 32 42.84 -22.65 2.08
CA GLY A 32 44.03 -22.23 2.81
C GLY A 32 45.06 -21.44 1.99
N MET A 33 44.66 -20.80 0.90
CA MET A 33 45.52 -19.89 0.11
C MET A 33 45.79 -18.58 0.89
N SER A 34 46.37 -18.68 2.05
CA SER A 34 46.50 -17.61 3.05
C SER A 34 47.22 -16.35 2.55
N SER A 35 48.17 -16.47 1.64
CA SER A 35 48.94 -15.33 1.09
C SER A 35 48.14 -14.44 0.16
N LEU A 36 47.15 -14.98 -0.56
CA LEU A 36 46.24 -14.23 -1.46
C LEU A 36 44.93 -13.89 -0.79
N SER A 37 44.40 -14.78 0.08
CA SER A 37 43.09 -14.57 0.72
C SER A 37 43.15 -13.52 1.84
N ALA A 38 44.23 -13.41 2.61
CA ALA A 38 44.33 -12.51 3.73
C ALA A 38 44.15 -11.00 3.35
N PRO A 39 44.87 -10.43 2.35
CA PRO A 39 44.67 -9.03 1.97
C PRO A 39 43.31 -8.78 1.34
N VAL A 40 42.77 -9.73 0.58
CA VAL A 40 41.41 -9.60 -0.03
C VAL A 40 40.32 -9.60 1.04
N THR A 41 40.42 -10.51 2.02
CA THR A 41 39.50 -10.59 3.15
C THR A 41 39.57 -9.33 4.00
N MET A 42 40.76 -8.89 4.37
CA MET A 42 40.96 -7.67 5.17
C MET A 42 40.37 -6.42 4.44
N THR A 43 40.56 -6.33 3.13
CA THR A 43 39.99 -5.23 2.34
C THR A 43 38.46 -5.30 2.30
N ALA A 44 37.88 -6.49 2.10
CA ALA A 44 36.44 -6.70 2.10
C ALA A 44 35.82 -6.36 3.48
N ASP A 45 36.48 -6.77 4.56
CA ASP A 45 36.04 -6.47 5.93
C ASP A 45 36.05 -4.96 6.23
N ILE A 46 37.14 -4.27 5.86
CA ILE A 46 37.23 -2.82 6.02
C ILE A 46 36.13 -2.10 5.22
N LEU A 47 35.94 -2.47 3.97
CA LEU A 47 34.90 -1.88 3.13
C LEU A 47 33.49 -2.16 3.67
N SER A 48 33.25 -3.37 4.19
CA SER A 48 31.98 -3.76 4.84
C SER A 48 31.72 -2.91 6.08
N ILE A 49 32.72 -2.72 6.94
CA ILE A 49 32.58 -1.89 8.13
C ILE A 49 32.28 -0.43 7.75
N LEU A 50 33.00 0.14 6.77
CA LEU A 50 32.77 1.51 6.31
C LEU A 50 31.37 1.68 5.72
N LEU A 51 30.90 0.70 4.93
CA LEU A 51 29.56 0.71 4.36
C LEU A 51 28.48 0.59 5.46
N VAL A 52 28.69 -0.28 6.46
CA VAL A 52 27.78 -0.42 7.60
C VAL A 52 27.73 0.87 8.41
N LEU A 53 28.87 1.51 8.70
CA LEU A 53 28.90 2.81 9.37
C LEU A 53 28.12 3.87 8.58
N TRP A 54 28.22 3.88 7.27
CA TRP A 54 27.45 4.78 6.43
C TRP A 54 25.94 4.47 6.46
N ILE A 55 25.53 3.18 6.41
CA ILE A 55 24.12 2.76 6.49
C ILE A 55 23.51 3.16 7.85
N VAL A 56 24.23 2.95 8.96
CA VAL A 56 23.74 3.26 10.31
C VAL A 56 23.44 4.74 10.48
N ASN A 57 24.19 5.62 9.80
CA ASN A 57 23.99 7.07 9.86
C ASN A 57 22.91 7.61 8.90
N LYS A 58 22.27 6.75 8.10
CA LYS A 58 21.14 7.17 7.24
C LYS A 58 19.87 7.37 8.05
N GLU A 59 19.02 8.27 7.59
CA GLU A 59 17.66 8.48 8.12
C GLU A 59 16.68 7.53 7.43
N ILE A 60 16.74 6.24 7.78
CA ILE A 60 15.83 5.17 7.33
C ILE A 60 15.39 4.32 8.51
N ASN A 61 14.30 3.58 8.37
CA ASN A 61 13.77 2.70 9.42
C ASN A 61 14.87 1.74 9.95
N PRO A 62 15.05 1.63 11.29
CA PRO A 62 16.09 0.81 11.92
C PRO A 62 16.08 -0.67 11.49
N SER A 63 14.92 -1.23 11.17
CA SER A 63 14.79 -2.61 10.71
C SER A 63 15.51 -2.87 9.39
N TYR A 64 15.45 -1.90 8.45
CA TYR A 64 16.23 -1.96 7.20
C TYR A 64 17.73 -1.88 7.47
N LYS A 65 18.17 -0.99 8.38
CA LYS A 65 19.58 -0.87 8.77
C LYS A 65 20.09 -2.19 9.31
N LEU A 66 19.34 -2.81 10.21
CA LEU A 66 19.70 -4.10 10.82
C LEU A 66 19.81 -5.20 9.78
N ALA A 67 18.80 -5.35 8.91
CA ALA A 67 18.79 -6.39 7.87
C ALA A 67 19.97 -6.26 6.91
N TRP A 68 20.25 -5.05 6.42
CA TRP A 68 21.40 -4.79 5.55
C TRP A 68 22.74 -5.00 6.27
N THR A 69 22.86 -4.52 7.50
CA THR A 69 24.08 -4.69 8.31
C THR A 69 24.43 -6.16 8.48
N ILE A 70 23.47 -6.99 8.86
CA ILE A 70 23.68 -8.42 9.02
C ILE A 70 24.07 -9.08 7.70
N LEU A 71 23.36 -8.78 6.61
CA LEU A 71 23.67 -9.34 5.29
C LEU A 71 25.10 -8.98 4.84
N ILE A 72 25.52 -7.73 5.02
CA ILE A 72 26.85 -7.25 4.65
C ILE A 72 27.96 -7.88 5.51
N LEU A 73 27.73 -8.00 6.82
CA LEU A 73 28.75 -8.57 7.73
C LEU A 73 28.87 -10.10 7.60
N VAL A 74 27.77 -10.81 7.32
CA VAL A 74 27.78 -12.28 7.14
C VAL A 74 28.29 -12.66 5.75
N LEU A 75 27.97 -11.89 4.72
CA LEU A 75 28.36 -12.13 3.33
C LEU A 75 28.98 -10.85 2.72
N PRO A 76 30.23 -10.50 3.09
CA PRO A 76 30.81 -9.19 2.78
C PRO A 76 30.74 -8.80 1.31
N VAL A 77 31.22 -9.66 0.41
CA VAL A 77 31.26 -9.36 -1.02
C VAL A 77 29.84 -9.32 -1.62
N PHE A 78 29.04 -10.34 -1.34
CA PHE A 78 27.67 -10.45 -1.83
C PHE A 78 26.78 -9.34 -1.26
N GLY A 79 26.82 -9.15 0.06
CA GLY A 79 25.98 -8.15 0.75
C GLY A 79 26.27 -6.72 0.29
N MET A 80 27.56 -6.35 0.13
CA MET A 80 27.91 -5.03 -0.42
C MET A 80 27.39 -4.84 -1.84
N VAL A 81 27.59 -5.83 -2.72
CA VAL A 81 27.11 -5.72 -4.13
C VAL A 81 25.60 -5.63 -4.17
N VAL A 82 24.89 -6.48 -3.41
CA VAL A 82 23.43 -6.46 -3.37
C VAL A 82 22.92 -5.15 -2.78
N TYR A 83 23.56 -4.61 -1.74
CA TYR A 83 23.22 -3.29 -1.21
C TYR A 83 23.43 -2.17 -2.23
N LEU A 84 24.54 -2.15 -2.94
CA LEU A 84 24.79 -1.14 -3.99
C LEU A 84 23.81 -1.23 -5.18
N LEU A 85 23.27 -2.43 -5.42
CA LEU A 85 22.28 -2.67 -6.46
C LEU A 85 20.84 -2.35 -6.02
N PHE A 86 20.50 -2.63 -4.76
CA PHE A 86 19.12 -2.63 -4.27
C PHE A 86 18.89 -1.72 -3.07
N GLY A 87 19.93 -1.24 -2.40
CA GLY A 87 19.82 -0.40 -1.20
C GLY A 87 19.44 1.06 -1.45
N GLU A 88 19.61 1.54 -2.69
CA GLU A 88 19.21 2.90 -3.09
C GLU A 88 18.69 2.93 -4.53
N SER A 89 17.65 3.70 -4.78
CA SER A 89 17.07 3.87 -6.10
C SER A 89 17.38 5.26 -6.69
N ARG A 90 18.31 5.33 -7.65
CA ARG A 90 18.55 6.57 -8.44
C ARG A 90 17.35 6.95 -9.32
N VAL A 91 16.51 6.00 -9.65
CA VAL A 91 15.29 6.25 -10.45
C VAL A 91 14.24 6.93 -9.58
N ALA A 92 14.24 6.67 -8.27
CA ALA A 92 13.39 7.40 -7.33
C ALA A 92 13.63 8.92 -7.43
N LYS A 93 14.88 9.38 -7.52
CA LYS A 93 15.19 10.81 -7.56
C LYS A 93 14.50 11.55 -8.71
N LYS A 94 14.53 10.99 -9.93
CA LYS A 94 13.84 11.60 -11.08
C LYS A 94 12.31 11.60 -10.91
N MET A 95 11.75 10.49 -10.41
CA MET A 95 10.31 10.43 -10.13
C MET A 95 9.92 11.38 -9.01
N THR A 96 10.76 11.54 -7.98
CA THR A 96 10.55 12.52 -6.92
C THR A 96 10.52 13.94 -7.48
N GLU A 97 11.52 14.33 -8.29
CA GLU A 97 11.57 15.65 -8.91
C GLU A 97 10.35 15.94 -9.80
N GLU A 98 9.89 14.95 -10.57
CA GLU A 98 8.67 15.05 -11.40
C GLU A 98 7.40 15.12 -10.51
N SER A 99 7.34 14.35 -9.43
CA SER A 99 6.25 14.35 -8.47
C SER A 99 6.16 15.71 -7.76
N ASP A 100 7.26 16.21 -7.23
CA ASP A 100 7.33 17.50 -6.53
C ASP A 100 6.90 18.66 -7.44
N ALA A 101 7.31 18.63 -8.71
CA ALA A 101 6.88 19.65 -9.69
C ALA A 101 5.36 19.62 -9.92
N VAL A 102 4.75 18.43 -9.94
CA VAL A 102 3.29 18.28 -10.07
C VAL A 102 2.60 18.75 -8.79
N VAL A 103 3.11 18.38 -7.61
CA VAL A 103 2.56 18.82 -6.31
C VAL A 103 2.58 20.34 -6.21
N GLN A 104 3.69 20.99 -6.54
CA GLN A 104 3.81 22.47 -6.54
C GLN A 104 2.82 23.15 -7.50
N GLU A 105 2.60 22.56 -8.69
CA GLU A 105 1.63 23.10 -9.66
C GLU A 105 0.19 23.01 -9.12
N ILE A 106 -0.11 21.98 -8.34
CA ILE A 106 -1.45 21.69 -7.80
C ILE A 106 -1.73 22.46 -6.50
N GLU A 107 -0.71 22.83 -5.73
CA GLU A 107 -0.83 23.43 -4.39
C GLU A 107 -1.79 24.63 -4.35
N ASN A 108 -1.86 25.42 -5.42
CA ASN A 108 -2.77 26.56 -5.51
C ASN A 108 -4.27 26.17 -5.69
N TYR A 109 -4.54 24.97 -6.17
CA TYR A 109 -5.89 24.47 -6.45
C TYR A 109 -6.36 23.45 -5.43
N PHE A 110 -5.47 23.06 -4.52
CA PHE A 110 -5.65 21.97 -3.58
C PHE A 110 -5.61 22.50 -2.14
N ARG A 111 -6.43 23.53 -1.88
CA ARG A 111 -6.48 24.20 -0.57
C ARG A 111 -7.66 23.71 0.25
N GLU A 112 -7.44 23.58 1.54
CA GLU A 112 -8.49 23.32 2.51
C GLU A 112 -9.42 24.52 2.63
N ASN A 113 -10.69 24.24 2.85
CA ASN A 113 -11.68 25.26 3.17
C ASN A 113 -11.53 25.68 4.64
N ASP A 114 -11.24 26.95 4.90
CA ASP A 114 -11.03 27.47 6.27
C ASP A 114 -12.22 27.17 7.20
N LYS A 115 -13.46 27.24 6.69
CA LYS A 115 -14.66 26.92 7.49
C LYS A 115 -14.71 25.44 7.90
N VAL A 116 -14.21 24.52 7.06
CA VAL A 116 -14.15 23.09 7.38
C VAL A 116 -13.11 22.86 8.45
N ARG A 117 -11.96 23.55 8.35
CA ARG A 117 -10.91 23.50 9.36
C ARG A 117 -11.39 24.03 10.71
N GLU A 118 -11.96 25.23 10.77
CA GLU A 118 -12.53 25.82 11.99
C GLU A 118 -13.54 24.88 12.64
N LYS A 119 -14.43 24.28 11.84
CA LYS A 119 -15.46 23.36 12.32
C LYS A 119 -14.86 22.11 13.00
N ILE A 120 -13.79 21.49 12.48
CA ILE A 120 -13.16 20.32 13.11
C ILE A 120 -12.35 20.71 14.34
N GLU A 121 -11.71 21.88 14.35
CA GLU A 121 -10.99 22.44 15.50
C GLU A 121 -11.94 22.66 16.69
N ASP A 122 -13.14 23.19 16.45
CA ASP A 122 -14.17 23.41 17.47
C ASP A 122 -14.73 22.09 18.05
N LEU A 123 -14.68 20.98 17.28
CA LEU A 123 -15.22 19.69 17.71
C LEU A 123 -14.24 18.92 18.61
N ASP A 124 -13.00 18.74 18.18
CA ASP A 124 -11.97 18.01 18.93
C ASP A 124 -10.57 18.39 18.46
N GLU A 125 -9.74 18.94 19.34
CA GLU A 125 -8.37 19.37 19.04
C GLU A 125 -7.47 18.19 18.61
N GLY A 126 -7.61 17.01 19.21
CA GLY A 126 -6.82 15.83 18.86
C GLY A 126 -7.14 15.31 17.48
N ILE A 127 -8.41 15.37 17.07
CA ILE A 127 -8.89 15.01 15.74
C ILE A 127 -8.43 16.04 14.71
N SER A 128 -8.52 17.32 15.05
CA SER A 128 -8.01 18.40 14.20
C SER A 128 -6.51 18.24 13.94
N ASN A 129 -5.72 17.87 14.95
CA ASN A 129 -4.28 17.59 14.81
C ASN A 129 -3.98 16.40 13.89
N GLN A 130 -4.80 15.32 13.90
CA GLN A 130 -4.66 14.22 12.93
C GLN A 130 -4.92 14.69 11.50
N SER A 131 -5.99 15.45 11.31
CA SER A 131 -6.34 16.02 10.00
C SER A 131 -5.26 16.99 9.53
N ALA A 132 -4.75 17.86 10.40
CA ALA A 132 -3.67 18.79 10.11
C ALA A 132 -2.39 18.06 9.65
N TYR A 133 -2.05 16.93 10.29
CA TYR A 133 -0.93 16.11 9.84
C TYR A 133 -1.10 15.65 8.38
N ILE A 134 -2.28 15.10 8.01
CA ILE A 134 -2.55 14.67 6.64
C ILE A 134 -2.50 15.87 5.67
N ARG A 135 -3.05 17.02 6.05
CA ARG A 135 -3.01 18.24 5.24
C ARG A 135 -1.59 18.74 5.01
N ASP A 136 -0.78 18.81 6.07
CA ASP A 136 0.50 19.51 6.03
C ASP A 136 1.63 18.64 5.48
N TYR A 137 1.58 17.33 5.69
CA TYR A 137 2.63 16.39 5.28
C TYR A 137 2.23 15.58 4.04
N ALA A 138 1.03 15.04 3.96
CA ALA A 138 0.55 14.36 2.76
C ALA A 138 -0.02 15.33 1.70
N LYS A 139 -0.28 16.61 2.05
CA LYS A 139 -0.81 17.67 1.17
C LYS A 139 -2.26 17.42 0.69
N PHE A 140 -3.06 16.66 1.43
CA PHE A 140 -4.45 16.38 1.10
C PHE A 140 -5.40 17.13 2.04
N PRO A 141 -6.29 18.01 1.53
CA PRO A 141 -7.23 18.78 2.34
C PRO A 141 -8.36 17.92 2.90
N LEU A 142 -8.94 18.41 4.00
CA LEU A 142 -10.15 17.88 4.64
C LEU A 142 -11.41 18.40 3.92
N HIS A 143 -12.43 17.53 3.82
CA HIS A 143 -13.72 17.87 3.24
C HIS A 143 -14.88 17.50 4.17
N SER A 144 -15.95 18.30 4.18
CA SER A 144 -17.18 18.02 4.91
C SER A 144 -18.39 17.78 4.00
N HIS A 145 -18.41 18.35 2.79
CA HIS A 145 -19.51 18.18 1.83
C HIS A 145 -19.30 16.91 1.00
N THR A 146 -19.44 15.77 1.67
CA THR A 146 -19.23 14.45 1.06
C THR A 146 -20.06 13.43 1.83
N SER A 147 -20.88 12.68 1.13
CA SER A 147 -21.52 11.49 1.70
C SER A 147 -20.70 10.24 1.45
N THR A 148 -20.76 9.32 2.41
CA THR A 148 -19.95 8.09 2.42
C THR A 148 -20.83 6.85 2.39
N ARG A 149 -20.35 5.77 1.78
CA ARG A 149 -20.95 4.44 1.87
C ARG A 149 -19.86 3.39 1.97
N TYR A 150 -19.86 2.64 3.05
CA TYR A 150 -18.96 1.53 3.26
C TYR A 150 -19.48 0.24 2.62
N TYR A 151 -18.58 -0.58 2.09
CA TYR A 151 -18.90 -1.90 1.55
C TYR A 151 -18.14 -2.97 2.32
N PRO A 152 -18.85 -3.87 3.02
CA PRO A 152 -18.23 -4.97 3.75
C PRO A 152 -17.70 -6.08 2.83
N LEU A 153 -18.12 -6.10 1.56
CA LEU A 153 -17.78 -7.10 0.56
C LEU A 153 -17.67 -6.48 -0.84
N GLY A 154 -16.81 -7.06 -1.67
CA GLY A 154 -16.57 -6.60 -3.04
C GLY A 154 -17.78 -6.75 -3.96
N GLU A 155 -18.63 -7.76 -3.75
CA GLU A 155 -19.84 -7.99 -4.54
C GLU A 155 -20.78 -6.78 -4.51
N ALA A 156 -21.00 -6.22 -3.32
CA ALA A 156 -21.89 -5.06 -3.17
C ALA A 156 -21.31 -3.82 -3.83
N MET A 157 -20.00 -3.58 -3.63
CA MET A 157 -19.30 -2.45 -4.26
C MET A 157 -19.30 -2.57 -5.79
N PHE A 158 -19.09 -3.76 -6.32
CA PHE A 158 -19.07 -4.01 -7.76
C PHE A 158 -20.41 -3.64 -8.44
N LEU A 159 -21.53 -4.00 -7.83
CA LEU A 159 -22.85 -3.63 -8.38
C LEU A 159 -23.04 -2.12 -8.46
N ASP A 160 -22.72 -1.39 -7.42
CA ASP A 160 -22.82 0.08 -7.41
C ASP A 160 -21.80 0.72 -8.38
N MET A 161 -20.60 0.17 -8.50
CA MET A 161 -19.61 0.62 -9.50
C MET A 161 -20.17 0.52 -10.93
N LEU A 162 -20.83 -0.59 -11.28
CA LEU A 162 -21.44 -0.75 -12.61
C LEU A 162 -22.55 0.27 -12.87
N GLU A 163 -23.39 0.55 -11.85
CA GLU A 163 -24.47 1.54 -11.97
C GLU A 163 -23.94 2.96 -12.11
N ASP A 164 -22.91 3.33 -11.35
CA ASP A 164 -22.34 4.68 -11.42
C ASP A 164 -21.50 4.88 -12.70
N LEU A 165 -20.78 3.86 -13.17
CA LEU A 165 -20.08 3.89 -14.46
C LEU A 165 -21.04 4.16 -15.63
N LYS A 166 -22.24 3.56 -15.63
CA LYS A 166 -23.27 3.80 -16.67
C LYS A 166 -23.76 5.26 -16.69
N LYS A 167 -23.72 5.96 -15.53
CA LYS A 167 -24.16 7.35 -15.39
C LYS A 167 -23.10 8.37 -15.83
N ALA A 168 -21.85 7.97 -16.01
CA ALA A 168 -20.75 8.85 -16.38
C ALA A 168 -21.05 9.65 -17.67
N LYS A 169 -20.73 10.96 -17.65
CA LYS A 169 -21.00 11.87 -18.76
C LYS A 169 -19.75 12.57 -19.28
N HIS A 170 -18.73 12.77 -18.44
CA HIS A 170 -17.58 13.61 -18.75
C HIS A 170 -16.28 12.85 -18.73
N PHE A 171 -15.97 12.17 -17.62
CA PHE A 171 -14.74 11.39 -17.52
C PHE A 171 -14.85 10.23 -16.52
N ILE A 172 -14.02 9.22 -16.76
CA ILE A 172 -13.82 8.07 -15.88
C ILE A 172 -12.33 7.84 -15.73
N PHE A 173 -11.83 7.84 -14.50
CA PHE A 173 -10.44 7.52 -14.17
C PHE A 173 -10.36 6.25 -13.32
N LEU A 174 -9.51 5.30 -13.75
CA LEU A 174 -9.28 4.04 -13.04
C LEU A 174 -7.79 3.86 -12.79
N GLU A 175 -7.42 3.50 -11.57
CA GLU A 175 -6.06 3.17 -11.16
C GLU A 175 -6.11 1.92 -10.28
N TYR A 176 -5.54 0.80 -10.77
CA TYR A 176 -5.66 -0.48 -10.10
C TYR A 176 -4.36 -1.28 -10.13
N PHE A 177 -4.03 -1.93 -8.99
CA PHE A 177 -2.85 -2.78 -8.89
C PHE A 177 -3.02 -4.09 -9.67
N ILE A 178 -4.19 -4.76 -9.55
CA ILE A 178 -4.49 -6.00 -10.28
C ILE A 178 -5.73 -5.80 -11.14
N ILE A 179 -5.61 -6.20 -12.40
CA ILE A 179 -6.72 -6.42 -13.32
C ILE A 179 -6.60 -7.84 -13.84
N HIS A 180 -7.69 -8.62 -13.81
CA HIS A 180 -7.76 -9.98 -14.34
C HIS A 180 -8.96 -10.12 -15.26
N GLU A 181 -8.73 -10.67 -16.49
CA GLU A 181 -9.83 -10.91 -17.42
C GLU A 181 -10.79 -11.97 -16.84
N GLY A 182 -11.99 -11.55 -16.49
CA GLY A 182 -13.05 -12.34 -15.85
C GLY A 182 -14.38 -11.59 -15.88
N LYS A 183 -15.36 -12.03 -15.10
CA LYS A 183 -16.70 -11.43 -15.05
C LYS A 183 -16.62 -9.96 -14.62
N MET A 184 -15.90 -9.67 -13.52
CA MET A 184 -15.79 -8.32 -12.98
C MET A 184 -15.20 -7.34 -13.99
N TRP A 185 -13.98 -7.64 -14.48
CA TRP A 185 -13.30 -6.77 -15.42
C TRP A 185 -14.03 -6.63 -16.76
N ASN A 186 -14.51 -7.73 -17.33
CA ASN A 186 -15.18 -7.69 -18.63
C ASN A 186 -16.47 -6.87 -18.61
N SER A 187 -17.25 -6.95 -17.52
CA SER A 187 -18.45 -6.12 -17.33
C SER A 187 -18.13 -4.64 -17.24
N ILE A 188 -17.05 -4.28 -16.52
CA ILE A 188 -16.56 -2.89 -16.45
C ILE A 188 -16.07 -2.44 -17.83
N LEU A 189 -15.24 -3.24 -18.50
CA LEU A 189 -14.66 -2.91 -19.80
C LEU A 189 -15.73 -2.65 -20.87
N GLU A 190 -16.80 -3.43 -20.88
CA GLU A 190 -17.94 -3.22 -21.81
C GLU A 190 -18.56 -1.83 -21.62
N ILE A 191 -18.78 -1.40 -20.38
CA ILE A 191 -19.28 -0.06 -20.07
C ILE A 191 -18.27 1.02 -20.49
N LEU A 192 -16.97 0.82 -20.20
CA LEU A 192 -15.93 1.78 -20.59
C LEU A 192 -15.86 1.98 -22.12
N GLU A 193 -15.95 0.87 -22.90
CA GLU A 193 -16.00 0.94 -24.36
C GLU A 193 -17.23 1.70 -24.88
N GLN A 194 -18.38 1.51 -24.23
CA GLN A 194 -19.58 2.26 -24.55
C GLN A 194 -19.40 3.75 -24.22
N LYS A 195 -18.84 4.09 -23.05
CA LYS A 195 -18.62 5.48 -22.63
C LYS A 195 -17.60 6.21 -23.53
N VAL A 196 -16.58 5.53 -24.00
CA VAL A 196 -15.66 6.10 -25.02
C VAL A 196 -16.41 6.47 -26.29
N LYS A 197 -17.36 5.64 -26.79
CA LYS A 197 -18.19 5.95 -27.96
C LYS A 197 -19.13 7.14 -27.72
N GLU A 198 -19.55 7.35 -26.48
CA GLU A 198 -20.34 8.49 -26.03
C GLU A 198 -19.52 9.79 -25.86
N GLY A 199 -18.18 9.72 -26.02
CA GLY A 199 -17.28 10.86 -25.93
C GLY A 199 -16.73 11.14 -24.51
N VAL A 200 -16.93 10.22 -23.57
CA VAL A 200 -16.40 10.32 -22.20
C VAL A 200 -14.86 10.11 -22.22
N ASP A 201 -14.11 10.94 -21.48
CA ASP A 201 -12.66 10.80 -21.32
C ASP A 201 -12.34 9.65 -20.36
N VAL A 202 -12.03 8.46 -20.90
CA VAL A 202 -11.71 7.27 -20.11
C VAL A 202 -10.19 7.10 -20.02
N ARG A 203 -9.65 7.15 -18.78
CA ARG A 203 -8.22 6.92 -18.51
C ARG A 203 -8.04 5.78 -17.52
N LEU A 204 -7.06 4.93 -17.79
CA LEU A 204 -6.75 3.78 -16.96
C LEU A 204 -5.25 3.65 -16.71
N ILE A 205 -4.87 3.48 -15.44
CA ILE A 205 -3.53 3.08 -15.00
C ILE A 205 -3.64 1.69 -14.38
N TYR A 206 -2.70 0.81 -14.69
CA TYR A 206 -2.53 -0.45 -13.98
C TYR A 206 -1.06 -0.72 -13.66
N ASP A 207 -0.78 -1.42 -12.56
CA ASP A 207 0.58 -1.86 -12.24
C ASP A 207 0.96 -3.08 -13.09
N ASP A 208 2.07 -2.97 -13.86
CA ASP A 208 2.46 -4.02 -14.79
C ASP A 208 2.92 -5.31 -14.09
N MET A 209 3.53 -5.19 -12.88
CA MET A 209 3.92 -6.35 -12.07
C MET A 209 2.71 -7.01 -11.39
N GLY A 210 1.78 -6.20 -10.88
CA GLY A 210 0.52 -6.69 -10.32
C GLY A 210 -0.30 -7.48 -11.34
N CYS A 211 -0.18 -7.11 -12.62
CA CYS A 211 -0.90 -7.74 -13.73
C CYS A 211 -0.06 -8.73 -14.55
N VAL A 212 1.19 -9.02 -14.19
CA VAL A 212 2.11 -9.82 -15.02
C VAL A 212 1.62 -11.24 -15.31
N THR A 213 0.82 -11.83 -14.42
CA THR A 213 0.25 -13.18 -14.58
C THR A 213 -1.22 -13.18 -14.98
N THR A 214 -1.88 -12.02 -14.94
CA THR A 214 -3.33 -11.89 -15.13
C THR A 214 -3.73 -11.22 -16.43
N LEU A 215 -2.82 -10.44 -17.03
CA LEU A 215 -3.05 -9.76 -18.30
C LEU A 215 -2.00 -10.13 -19.36
N PRO A 216 -2.37 -10.12 -20.66
CA PRO A 216 -1.41 -10.27 -21.75
C PRO A 216 -0.36 -9.16 -21.77
N HIS A 217 0.87 -9.50 -22.18
CA HIS A 217 1.95 -8.52 -22.31
C HIS A 217 1.51 -7.30 -23.14
N ARG A 218 1.78 -6.09 -22.64
CA ARG A 218 1.38 -4.81 -23.25
C ARG A 218 -0.13 -4.65 -23.43
N TYR A 219 -0.91 -5.11 -22.49
CA TYR A 219 -2.37 -5.02 -22.50
C TYR A 219 -2.89 -3.58 -22.71
N TYR A 220 -2.15 -2.56 -22.23
CA TYR A 220 -2.47 -1.15 -22.49
C TYR A 220 -2.68 -0.83 -23.97
N LYS A 221 -1.97 -1.49 -24.90
CA LYS A 221 -2.17 -1.28 -26.34
C LYS A 221 -3.52 -1.80 -26.83
N LYS A 222 -4.00 -2.93 -26.27
CA LYS A 222 -5.33 -3.48 -26.56
C LYS A 222 -6.42 -2.50 -26.14
N LEU A 223 -6.26 -1.85 -24.95
CA LEU A 223 -7.19 -0.86 -24.46
C LEU A 223 -7.13 0.45 -25.26
N GLN A 224 -5.93 0.90 -25.64
CA GLN A 224 -5.75 2.07 -26.49
C GLN A 224 -6.42 1.90 -27.86
N ALA A 225 -6.36 0.68 -28.45
CA ALA A 225 -7.05 0.38 -29.71
C ALA A 225 -8.58 0.45 -29.59
N LYS A 226 -9.14 0.39 -28.37
CA LYS A 226 -10.57 0.56 -28.06
C LYS A 226 -10.94 2.03 -27.73
N GLY A 227 -9.96 2.96 -27.80
CA GLY A 227 -10.13 4.38 -27.50
C GLY A 227 -9.95 4.74 -26.01
N ILE A 228 -9.64 3.78 -25.13
CA ILE A 228 -9.35 4.02 -23.72
C ILE A 228 -7.89 4.52 -23.59
N LYS A 229 -7.67 5.69 -23.01
CA LYS A 229 -6.32 6.17 -22.69
C LYS A 229 -5.74 5.32 -21.57
N CYS A 230 -4.78 4.47 -21.85
CA CYS A 230 -4.25 3.51 -20.90
C CYS A 230 -2.73 3.61 -20.79
N ALA A 231 -2.22 3.54 -19.55
CA ALA A 231 -0.81 3.49 -19.24
C ALA A 231 -0.52 2.37 -18.22
N ALA A 232 0.64 1.71 -18.35
CA ALA A 232 1.10 0.73 -17.38
C ALA A 232 2.13 1.40 -16.45
N PHE A 233 1.91 1.30 -15.13
CA PHE A 233 2.89 1.75 -14.15
C PHE A 233 4.08 0.79 -14.13
N ASN A 234 5.28 1.34 -14.16
CA ASN A 234 6.55 0.65 -14.01
C ASN A 234 6.64 -0.67 -14.79
N PRO A 235 6.60 -0.61 -16.15
CA PRO A 235 6.55 -1.78 -17.01
C PRO A 235 7.70 -2.76 -16.74
N VAL A 236 7.36 -4.04 -16.57
CA VAL A 236 8.33 -5.10 -16.35
C VAL A 236 9.18 -5.28 -17.60
N ARG A 237 10.44 -4.90 -17.50
CA ARG A 237 11.45 -5.15 -18.53
C ARG A 237 12.33 -6.31 -18.10
N PRO A 238 12.88 -7.15 -19.03
CA PRO A 238 13.76 -8.26 -18.68
C PRO A 238 15.06 -7.86 -17.98
N ILE A 239 15.28 -6.57 -17.75
CA ILE A 239 16.42 -6.01 -17.05
C ILE A 239 15.97 -5.76 -15.61
N LEU A 240 16.66 -6.36 -14.62
CA LEU A 240 16.43 -6.11 -13.20
C LEU A 240 16.56 -4.61 -12.89
N ASN A 241 15.42 -3.96 -12.73
CA ASN A 241 15.36 -2.54 -12.39
C ASN A 241 15.04 -2.42 -10.89
N ILE A 242 15.75 -1.58 -10.14
CA ILE A 242 15.49 -1.31 -8.70
C ILE A 242 14.07 -0.79 -8.47
N VAL A 243 13.53 -0.06 -9.44
CA VAL A 243 12.14 0.43 -9.46
C VAL A 243 11.10 -0.70 -9.37
N LEU A 244 11.51 -1.98 -9.51
CA LEU A 244 10.61 -3.12 -9.32
C LEU A 244 10.05 -3.22 -7.88
N ASN A 245 10.70 -2.62 -6.88
CA ASN A 245 10.19 -2.65 -5.51
C ASN A 245 9.07 -1.65 -5.27
N ASN A 246 9.08 -0.50 -5.96
CA ASN A 246 8.02 0.50 -5.81
C ASN A 246 6.87 0.16 -6.76
N ARG A 247 5.70 -0.10 -6.19
CA ARG A 247 4.49 -0.48 -6.91
C ARG A 247 3.38 0.53 -6.68
N ASP A 248 2.52 0.66 -7.66
CA ASP A 248 1.28 1.39 -7.52
C ASP A 248 0.20 0.44 -6.99
N HIS A 249 0.04 0.43 -5.67
CA HIS A 249 -0.89 -0.47 -4.99
C HIS A 249 -2.26 0.17 -4.75
N ARG A 250 -2.50 1.38 -5.27
CA ARG A 250 -3.78 2.08 -5.15
C ARG A 250 -4.87 1.40 -5.97
N LYS A 251 -6.11 1.60 -5.54
CA LYS A 251 -7.32 1.18 -6.22
C LYS A 251 -8.26 2.36 -6.19
N ILE A 252 -8.32 3.10 -7.27
CA ILE A 252 -9.10 4.33 -7.40
C ILE A 252 -10.00 4.22 -8.62
N LEU A 253 -11.28 4.53 -8.44
CA LEU A 253 -12.20 4.83 -9.52
C LEU A 253 -12.80 6.21 -9.25
N VAL A 254 -12.71 7.11 -10.21
CA VAL A 254 -13.36 8.43 -10.18
C VAL A 254 -14.26 8.59 -11.39
N ILE A 255 -15.47 9.08 -11.17
CA ILE A 255 -16.47 9.35 -12.19
C ILE A 255 -16.92 10.80 -12.04
N ASP A 256 -16.75 11.57 -13.10
CA ASP A 256 -17.19 12.98 -13.23
C ASP A 256 -16.75 13.88 -12.06
N GLY A 257 -15.68 13.53 -11.34
CA GLY A 257 -15.08 14.29 -10.25
C GLY A 257 -15.84 14.31 -8.92
N HIS A 258 -17.05 13.78 -8.87
CA HIS A 258 -17.89 13.80 -7.68
C HIS A 258 -18.28 12.42 -7.15
N THR A 259 -18.05 11.33 -7.89
CA THR A 259 -18.24 9.96 -7.43
C THR A 259 -16.90 9.26 -7.41
N GLY A 260 -16.47 8.74 -6.26
CA GLY A 260 -15.19 8.08 -6.10
C GLY A 260 -15.29 6.78 -5.32
N TYR A 261 -14.45 5.79 -5.69
CA TYR A 261 -14.33 4.51 -5.00
C TYR A 261 -12.88 4.22 -4.68
N THR A 262 -12.62 3.68 -3.49
CA THR A 262 -11.32 3.12 -3.12
C THR A 262 -11.50 1.99 -2.10
N GLY A 263 -10.41 1.31 -1.72
CA GLY A 263 -10.40 0.21 -0.76
C GLY A 263 -9.44 -0.89 -1.15
N GLY A 264 -9.61 -2.09 -0.59
CA GLY A 264 -8.74 -3.24 -0.86
C GLY A 264 -9.02 -3.95 -2.18
N ILE A 265 -10.19 -3.70 -2.79
CA ILE A 265 -10.78 -4.48 -3.88
C ILE A 265 -10.09 -4.16 -5.22
N ASN A 266 -9.46 -5.17 -5.83
CA ASN A 266 -8.95 -5.09 -7.21
C ASN A 266 -10.01 -5.52 -8.22
N LEU A 267 -9.69 -5.44 -9.54
CA LEU A 267 -10.62 -5.80 -10.61
C LEU A 267 -10.38 -7.26 -11.06
N ALA A 268 -10.76 -8.20 -10.19
CA ALA A 268 -10.64 -9.64 -10.44
C ALA A 268 -11.75 -10.42 -9.72
N ASP A 269 -12.09 -11.58 -10.25
CA ASP A 269 -13.28 -12.35 -9.84
C ASP A 269 -13.21 -12.92 -8.42
N GLU A 270 -12.01 -13.15 -7.88
CA GLU A 270 -11.82 -13.52 -6.48
C GLU A 270 -12.31 -12.46 -5.50
N TYR A 271 -12.19 -11.16 -5.84
CA TYR A 271 -12.64 -10.07 -4.98
C TYR A 271 -14.15 -9.92 -4.87
N ILE A 272 -14.89 -10.54 -5.78
CA ILE A 272 -16.35 -10.58 -5.78
C ILE A 272 -16.89 -12.00 -5.54
N ASN A 273 -16.05 -12.92 -5.04
CA ASN A 273 -16.38 -14.32 -4.75
C ASN A 273 -16.99 -15.13 -5.91
N GLU A 274 -16.78 -14.70 -7.16
CA GLU A 274 -17.13 -15.49 -8.36
C GLU A 274 -16.10 -16.60 -8.60
N GLU A 275 -14.84 -16.39 -8.17
CA GLU A 275 -13.79 -17.40 -8.13
C GLU A 275 -13.39 -17.70 -6.69
N ILE A 276 -13.54 -18.94 -6.25
CA ILE A 276 -13.14 -19.38 -4.90
C ILE A 276 -11.66 -19.77 -4.92
N ARG A 277 -10.81 -18.91 -4.38
CA ARG A 277 -9.36 -19.11 -4.42
C ARG A 277 -8.77 -19.51 -3.07
N PHE A 278 -9.18 -18.81 -1.98
CA PHE A 278 -8.71 -19.04 -0.60
C PHE A 278 -9.89 -19.04 0.39
N GLY A 279 -10.93 -19.79 0.07
CA GLY A 279 -12.20 -19.72 0.77
C GLY A 279 -12.97 -18.45 0.44
N HIS A 280 -13.80 -17.97 1.37
CA HIS A 280 -14.52 -16.73 1.20
C HIS A 280 -13.55 -15.55 1.25
N TRP A 281 -13.55 -14.72 0.20
CA TRP A 281 -12.74 -13.51 0.12
C TRP A 281 -13.48 -12.33 0.75
N LYS A 282 -12.95 -11.83 1.88
CA LYS A 282 -13.51 -10.66 2.54
C LYS A 282 -12.61 -9.46 2.29
N ASP A 283 -13.12 -8.53 1.51
CA ASP A 283 -12.46 -7.25 1.26
C ASP A 283 -13.45 -6.10 1.41
N THR A 284 -12.94 -4.91 1.65
CA THR A 284 -13.75 -3.72 1.95
C THR A 284 -13.43 -2.59 1.00
N GLY A 285 -14.45 -1.77 0.78
CA GLY A 285 -14.32 -0.57 -0.01
C GLY A 285 -15.19 0.56 0.52
N ILE A 286 -14.95 1.74 -0.02
CA ILE A 286 -15.72 2.94 0.30
C ILE A 286 -16.08 3.68 -0.99
N ARG A 287 -17.30 4.17 -1.06
CA ARG A 287 -17.77 5.13 -2.04
C ARG A 287 -17.87 6.49 -1.40
N LEU A 288 -17.33 7.48 -2.06
CA LEU A 288 -17.48 8.89 -1.74
C LEU A 288 -18.34 9.56 -2.80
N TYR A 289 -19.24 10.44 -2.37
CA TYR A 289 -20.01 11.29 -3.27
C TYR A 289 -19.96 12.74 -2.78
N GLY A 290 -19.20 13.58 -3.47
CA GLY A 290 -19.00 14.97 -3.09
C GLY A 290 -17.57 15.48 -3.23
N GLU A 291 -17.25 16.52 -2.46
CA GLU A 291 -15.96 17.25 -2.53
C GLU A 291 -14.73 16.38 -2.25
N GLY A 292 -14.84 15.40 -1.36
CA GLY A 292 -13.71 14.52 -1.00
C GLY A 292 -13.18 13.67 -2.16
N VAL A 293 -13.97 13.50 -3.23
CA VAL A 293 -13.53 12.83 -4.45
C VAL A 293 -12.43 13.60 -5.16
N TRP A 294 -12.33 14.91 -4.89
CA TRP A 294 -11.26 15.73 -5.43
C TRP A 294 -9.87 15.23 -5.07
N ASN A 295 -9.66 14.75 -3.84
CA ASN A 295 -8.38 14.18 -3.43
C ASN A 295 -8.02 12.93 -4.27
N LEU A 296 -8.98 12.04 -4.52
CA LEU A 296 -8.76 10.85 -5.37
C LEU A 296 -8.48 11.25 -6.83
N THR A 297 -9.19 12.26 -7.34
CA THR A 297 -9.00 12.80 -8.70
C THR A 297 -7.58 13.35 -8.87
N VAL A 298 -7.10 14.11 -7.90
CA VAL A 298 -5.76 14.68 -7.89
C VAL A 298 -4.70 13.59 -7.82
N MET A 299 -4.86 12.57 -6.96
CA MET A 299 -3.95 11.41 -6.88
C MET A 299 -3.80 10.72 -8.24
N PHE A 300 -4.92 10.45 -8.91
CA PHE A 300 -4.90 9.84 -10.25
C PHE A 300 -4.18 10.73 -11.26
N LEU A 301 -4.48 12.03 -11.31
CA LEU A 301 -3.89 12.95 -12.29
C LEU A 301 -2.39 13.19 -12.06
N GLN A 302 -1.94 13.17 -10.81
CA GLN A 302 -0.52 13.18 -10.46
C GLN A 302 0.18 11.96 -11.05
N MET A 303 -0.32 10.74 -10.76
CA MET A 303 0.27 9.51 -11.28
C MET A 303 0.20 9.44 -12.80
N TRP A 304 -0.93 9.87 -13.41
CA TRP A 304 -1.05 9.96 -14.85
C TRP A 304 0.04 10.84 -15.47
N THR A 305 0.30 12.01 -14.88
CA THR A 305 1.34 12.94 -15.35
C THR A 305 2.74 12.35 -15.21
N ILE A 306 3.05 11.72 -14.07
CA ILE A 306 4.33 11.06 -13.80
C ILE A 306 4.62 9.96 -14.82
N ILE A 307 3.62 9.12 -15.14
CA ILE A 307 3.81 7.96 -16.03
C ILE A 307 3.88 8.37 -17.51
N THR A 308 3.00 9.30 -17.90
CA THR A 308 2.81 9.65 -19.33
C THR A 308 3.60 10.87 -19.79
N GLY A 309 4.00 11.73 -18.85
CA GLY A 309 4.55 13.07 -19.14
C GLY A 309 3.51 14.06 -19.67
N VAL A 310 2.23 13.66 -19.76
CA VAL A 310 1.15 14.51 -20.28
C VAL A 310 0.58 15.36 -19.16
N ARG A 311 0.87 16.65 -19.18
CA ARG A 311 0.28 17.61 -18.23
C ARG A 311 -1.20 17.81 -18.54
N THR A 312 -2.00 17.76 -17.49
CA THR A 312 -3.45 17.93 -17.55
C THR A 312 -3.82 19.21 -16.77
N HIS A 313 -4.74 20.02 -17.30
CA HIS A 313 -5.28 21.15 -16.53
C HIS A 313 -6.20 20.62 -15.42
N ILE A 314 -5.62 20.40 -14.25
CA ILE A 314 -6.26 19.71 -13.12
C ILE A 314 -7.56 20.37 -12.66
N PRO A 315 -7.66 21.72 -12.55
CA PRO A 315 -8.90 22.38 -12.12
C PRO A 315 -10.14 22.06 -12.97
N ALA A 316 -9.94 21.66 -14.24
CA ALA A 316 -11.04 21.25 -15.13
C ALA A 316 -11.77 19.97 -14.69
N TYR A 317 -11.21 19.23 -13.72
CA TYR A 317 -11.76 17.98 -13.18
C TYR A 317 -12.30 18.13 -11.75
N SER A 318 -12.38 19.37 -11.24
CA SER A 318 -12.96 19.67 -9.92
C SER A 318 -14.44 19.27 -9.85
N PRO A 319 -14.95 18.79 -8.72
CA PRO A 319 -16.33 18.32 -8.55
C PRO A 319 -17.37 19.30 -9.05
N TYR A 320 -17.23 20.59 -8.73
CA TYR A 320 -18.17 21.64 -9.10
C TYR A 320 -18.12 22.10 -10.57
N VAL A 321 -17.19 21.59 -11.38
CA VAL A 321 -17.20 21.84 -12.83
C VAL A 321 -18.38 21.10 -13.49
N PHE A 322 -18.74 19.94 -12.96
CA PHE A 322 -19.77 19.07 -13.53
C PHE A 322 -20.99 18.89 -12.62
N HIS A 323 -20.96 19.48 -11.41
CA HIS A 323 -22.04 19.44 -10.45
C HIS A 323 -22.25 20.84 -9.87
N THR A 324 -23.47 21.35 -9.97
CA THR A 324 -23.79 22.75 -9.63
C THR A 324 -24.45 22.91 -8.26
N GLU A 325 -24.94 21.81 -7.69
CA GLU A 325 -25.61 21.80 -6.40
C GLU A 325 -24.59 21.53 -5.28
N GLU A 326 -24.89 21.99 -4.07
CA GLU A 326 -24.09 21.69 -2.89
C GLU A 326 -24.28 20.21 -2.52
N PHE A 327 -23.17 19.54 -2.19
CA PHE A 327 -23.22 18.13 -1.79
C PHE A 327 -23.65 17.99 -0.33
N GLU A 328 -24.37 16.92 -0.05
CA GLU A 328 -24.72 16.54 1.33
C GLU A 328 -23.48 16.16 2.13
N SER A 329 -23.54 16.32 3.44
CA SER A 329 -22.49 15.98 4.39
C SER A 329 -23.00 14.96 5.38
N ASP A 330 -22.23 13.90 5.62
CA ASP A 330 -22.50 12.93 6.69
C ASP A 330 -21.38 12.88 7.75
N GLY A 331 -20.42 13.80 7.68
CA GLY A 331 -19.27 13.90 8.55
C GLY A 331 -18.08 14.56 7.86
N PHE A 332 -16.85 14.13 8.22
CA PHE A 332 -15.63 14.63 7.60
C PHE A 332 -14.89 13.48 6.91
N VAL A 333 -14.34 13.77 5.73
CA VAL A 333 -13.53 12.82 4.96
C VAL A 333 -12.24 13.46 4.48
N GLN A 334 -11.15 12.72 4.54
CA GLN A 334 -9.85 13.16 4.06
C GLN A 334 -9.17 11.99 3.34
N PRO A 335 -9.48 11.79 2.04
CA PRO A 335 -8.71 10.84 1.24
C PRO A 335 -7.28 11.32 1.12
N TYR A 336 -6.31 10.44 1.38
CA TYR A 336 -4.89 10.74 1.36
C TYR A 336 -4.11 9.69 0.58
N GLY A 337 -3.01 10.12 -0.03
CA GLY A 337 -2.02 9.27 -0.66
C GLY A 337 -0.79 9.10 0.22
N ASP A 338 -0.13 7.97 0.06
CA ASP A 338 1.20 7.70 0.57
C ASP A 338 2.16 7.42 -0.58
N SER A 339 3.39 7.90 -0.49
CA SER A 339 4.37 7.84 -1.57
C SER A 339 5.71 7.34 -1.05
N PRO A 340 6.32 6.33 -1.69
CA PRO A 340 7.65 5.89 -1.33
C PRO A 340 8.76 6.83 -1.85
N MET A 341 8.40 7.98 -2.41
CA MET A 341 9.34 8.92 -3.06
C MET A 341 9.77 10.07 -2.15
N ASP A 342 9.08 10.31 -1.07
CA ASP A 342 9.44 11.23 0.00
C ASP A 342 9.95 10.46 1.23
N ASN A 343 10.28 11.17 2.29
CA ASN A 343 10.74 10.55 3.54
C ASN A 343 9.62 10.48 4.59
N GLU A 344 8.37 10.67 4.18
CA GLU A 344 7.22 10.69 5.08
C GLU A 344 6.40 9.41 4.91
N THR A 345 6.24 8.63 5.97
CA THR A 345 5.43 7.41 5.99
C THR A 345 4.01 7.75 6.42
N VAL A 346 3.26 8.39 5.52
CA VAL A 346 1.94 8.94 5.84
C VAL A 346 0.98 7.86 6.32
N GLY A 347 0.94 6.73 5.64
CA GLY A 347 0.03 5.63 5.99
C GLY A 347 0.29 5.08 7.39
N GLU A 348 1.55 4.88 7.74
CA GLU A 348 1.95 4.42 9.07
C GLU A 348 1.60 5.45 10.14
N ASN A 349 1.93 6.73 9.90
CA ASN A 349 1.71 7.80 10.86
C ASN A 349 0.21 8.05 11.11
N VAL A 350 -0.65 7.91 10.08
CA VAL A 350 -2.11 7.97 10.26
C VAL A 350 -2.57 6.83 11.18
N TYR A 351 -2.10 5.61 10.99
CA TYR A 351 -2.44 4.48 11.85
C TYR A 351 -1.92 4.66 13.28
N LEU A 352 -0.67 5.13 13.46
CA LEU A 352 -0.09 5.42 14.77
C LEU A 352 -0.88 6.52 15.50
N ASN A 353 -1.32 7.57 14.80
CA ASN A 353 -2.16 8.62 15.36
C ASN A 353 -3.49 8.08 15.89
N ILE A 354 -4.19 7.24 15.10
CA ILE A 354 -5.45 6.61 15.53
C ILE A 354 -5.23 5.75 16.77
N ILE A 355 -4.22 4.87 16.77
CA ILE A 355 -3.92 3.98 17.89
C ILE A 355 -3.55 4.77 19.16
N SER A 356 -2.77 5.85 19.02
CA SER A 356 -2.30 6.65 20.16
C SER A 356 -3.43 7.40 20.87
N GLN A 357 -4.45 7.84 20.13
CA GLN A 357 -5.59 8.59 20.64
C GLN A 357 -6.77 7.71 21.08
N ALA A 358 -6.75 6.43 20.77
CA ALA A 358 -7.78 5.49 21.16
C ALA A 358 -8.02 5.49 22.68
N LYS A 359 -9.29 5.57 23.06
CA LYS A 359 -9.77 5.64 24.46
C LYS A 359 -10.49 4.37 24.90
N LYS A 360 -11.26 3.74 24.01
CA LYS A 360 -12.11 2.57 24.31
C LYS A 360 -11.65 1.35 23.53
N TYR A 361 -11.56 1.45 22.20
CA TYR A 361 -11.20 0.33 21.35
C TYR A 361 -10.55 0.78 20.02
N VAL A 362 -9.77 -0.13 19.43
CA VAL A 362 -9.30 -0.08 18.03
C VAL A 362 -9.54 -1.43 17.41
N PHE A 363 -10.35 -1.50 16.34
CA PHE A 363 -10.55 -2.68 15.52
C PHE A 363 -9.77 -2.55 14.23
N ILE A 364 -8.99 -3.59 13.89
CA ILE A 364 -8.07 -3.60 12.76
C ILE A 364 -8.31 -4.86 11.92
N CYS A 365 -8.55 -4.69 10.61
CA CYS A 365 -8.44 -5.76 9.64
C CYS A 365 -7.22 -5.56 8.75
N THR A 366 -6.41 -6.60 8.56
CA THR A 366 -5.27 -6.57 7.65
C THR A 366 -4.96 -7.96 7.11
N PRO A 367 -4.62 -8.11 5.80
CA PRO A 367 -4.21 -9.41 5.25
C PRO A 367 -2.84 -9.85 5.74
N TYR A 368 -1.97 -8.89 6.07
CA TYR A 368 -0.60 -9.13 6.51
C TYR A 368 -0.32 -8.31 7.76
N LEU A 369 0.29 -8.95 8.76
CA LEU A 369 0.69 -8.32 10.02
C LEU A 369 2.20 -8.51 10.16
N ILE A 370 2.98 -7.65 9.49
CA ILE A 370 4.44 -7.68 9.42
C ILE A 370 4.94 -6.28 9.75
N ILE A 371 4.76 -5.91 11.01
CA ILE A 371 4.92 -4.56 11.54
C ILE A 371 6.33 -4.31 12.06
N ASP A 372 6.73 -3.08 12.07
CA ASP A 372 7.96 -2.61 12.68
C ASP A 372 7.85 -2.45 14.20
N ASN A 373 8.87 -1.87 14.82
CA ASN A 373 8.89 -1.72 16.27
C ASN A 373 7.95 -0.61 16.75
N GLU A 374 7.80 0.44 15.99
CA GLU A 374 6.97 1.62 16.30
C GLU A 374 5.49 1.21 16.36
N MET A 375 5.00 0.51 15.36
CA MET A 375 3.63 -0.02 15.30
C MET A 375 3.40 -1.09 16.40
N MET A 376 4.38 -1.98 16.61
CA MET A 376 4.32 -2.97 17.70
C MET A 376 4.17 -2.30 19.06
N MET A 377 4.97 -1.27 19.32
CA MET A 377 4.94 -0.56 20.61
C MET A 377 3.64 0.22 20.79
N ALA A 378 3.12 0.85 19.73
CA ALA A 378 1.85 1.58 19.77
C ALA A 378 0.67 0.64 20.14
N LEU A 379 0.55 -0.51 19.44
CA LEU A 379 -0.50 -1.50 19.71
C LEU A 379 -0.40 -2.09 21.12
N CYS A 380 0.80 -2.47 21.55
CA CYS A 380 1.04 -3.00 22.89
C CYS A 380 0.74 -1.95 23.98
N LEU A 381 1.11 -0.69 23.77
CA LEU A 381 0.86 0.38 24.75
C LEU A 381 -0.64 0.70 24.84
N ALA A 382 -1.35 0.75 23.71
CA ALA A 382 -2.79 0.96 23.69
C ALA A 382 -3.52 -0.13 24.50
N ALA A 383 -3.21 -1.41 24.28
CA ALA A 383 -3.79 -2.51 25.04
C ALA A 383 -3.45 -2.41 26.54
N LYS A 384 -2.20 -2.09 26.92
CA LYS A 384 -1.78 -1.91 28.31
C LYS A 384 -2.42 -0.71 29.01
N LYS A 385 -2.86 0.31 28.24
CA LYS A 385 -3.65 1.44 28.75
C LYS A 385 -5.12 1.07 29.00
N GLY A 386 -5.56 -0.13 28.62
CA GLY A 386 -6.94 -0.60 28.77
C GLY A 386 -7.80 -0.42 27.51
N VAL A 387 -7.23 -0.02 26.38
CA VAL A 387 -7.92 0.02 25.09
C VAL A 387 -8.14 -1.41 24.59
N ASP A 388 -9.34 -1.76 24.15
CA ASP A 388 -9.63 -3.05 23.52
C ASP A 388 -9.09 -3.07 22.08
N VAL A 389 -7.89 -3.59 21.89
CA VAL A 389 -7.23 -3.68 20.59
C VAL A 389 -7.50 -5.05 19.98
N ILE A 390 -8.25 -5.07 18.86
CA ILE A 390 -8.63 -6.28 18.13
C ILE A 390 -8.00 -6.24 16.73
N ILE A 391 -7.30 -7.32 16.37
CA ILE A 391 -6.70 -7.49 15.03
C ILE A 391 -7.29 -8.74 14.39
N ILE A 392 -7.88 -8.61 13.19
CA ILE A 392 -8.39 -9.72 12.38
C ILE A 392 -7.45 -9.93 11.19
N THR A 393 -6.94 -11.16 11.06
CA THR A 393 -6.07 -11.63 9.98
C THR A 393 -6.73 -12.80 9.23
N PRO A 394 -6.21 -13.21 8.06
CA PRO A 394 -6.76 -14.36 7.34
C PRO A 394 -6.68 -15.68 8.12
N GLY A 395 -7.71 -16.51 8.01
CA GLY A 395 -7.65 -17.90 8.48
C GLY A 395 -7.11 -18.85 7.41
N ILE A 396 -7.36 -18.55 6.12
CA ILE A 396 -6.79 -19.27 4.97
C ILE A 396 -5.88 -18.31 4.22
N PRO A 397 -4.55 -18.50 4.25
CA PRO A 397 -3.62 -17.54 3.66
C PRO A 397 -3.47 -17.73 2.14
N ASP A 398 -3.20 -16.64 1.43
CA ASP A 398 -2.76 -16.63 0.02
C ASP A 398 -1.31 -17.11 -0.13
N LYS A 399 -0.44 -16.76 0.83
CA LYS A 399 1.00 -17.07 0.85
C LYS A 399 1.40 -17.66 2.20
N LYS A 400 1.64 -18.96 2.25
CA LYS A 400 1.95 -19.70 3.49
C LYS A 400 3.14 -19.14 4.26
N MET A 401 4.21 -18.70 3.56
CA MET A 401 5.40 -18.13 4.21
C MET A 401 5.11 -16.77 4.83
N VAL A 402 4.39 -15.90 4.14
CA VAL A 402 3.97 -14.59 4.65
C VAL A 402 3.06 -14.75 5.87
N PHE A 403 2.15 -15.72 5.83
CA PHE A 403 1.29 -16.02 6.97
C PHE A 403 2.07 -16.58 8.17
N LEU A 404 3.08 -17.42 7.93
CA LEU A 404 3.96 -17.90 8.98
C LEU A 404 4.72 -16.75 9.66
N LEU A 405 5.13 -15.75 8.87
CA LEU A 405 5.76 -14.54 9.38
C LEU A 405 4.75 -13.68 10.16
N THR A 406 3.54 -13.42 9.63
CA THR A 406 2.44 -12.75 10.35
C THR A 406 2.21 -13.38 11.73
N GLN A 407 2.10 -14.70 11.79
CA GLN A 407 1.89 -15.42 13.06
C GLN A 407 3.07 -15.31 14.04
N SER A 408 4.26 -14.89 13.61
CA SER A 408 5.40 -14.67 14.51
C SER A 408 5.23 -13.41 15.40
N TYR A 409 4.36 -12.48 15.00
CA TYR A 409 4.07 -11.26 15.76
C TYR A 409 2.99 -11.47 16.84
N TYR A 410 2.16 -12.49 16.72
CA TYR A 410 1.01 -12.73 17.60
C TYR A 410 1.39 -12.82 19.07
N LYS A 411 2.45 -13.58 19.38
CA LYS A 411 2.84 -13.83 20.78
C LYS A 411 3.04 -12.54 21.56
N GLN A 412 3.84 -11.63 21.03
CA GLN A 412 4.18 -10.37 21.69
C GLN A 412 2.94 -9.45 21.86
N LEU A 413 2.06 -9.42 20.86
CA LEU A 413 0.81 -8.67 20.91
C LEU A 413 -0.14 -9.23 21.97
N ILE A 414 -0.35 -10.56 21.98
CA ILE A 414 -1.25 -11.23 22.93
C ILE A 414 -0.73 -11.10 24.36
N GLU A 415 0.58 -11.22 24.60
CA GLU A 415 1.21 -10.99 25.91
C GLU A 415 1.00 -9.57 26.43
N ALA A 416 0.81 -8.59 25.53
CA ALA A 416 0.51 -7.21 25.90
C ALA A 416 -0.99 -6.94 26.12
N GLY A 417 -1.88 -7.89 25.79
CA GLY A 417 -3.32 -7.76 25.92
C GLY A 417 -4.07 -7.49 24.62
N VAL A 418 -3.39 -7.46 23.46
CA VAL A 418 -4.03 -7.35 22.15
C VAL A 418 -4.73 -8.67 21.82
N ARG A 419 -5.96 -8.59 21.34
CA ARG A 419 -6.75 -9.76 20.92
C ARG A 419 -6.58 -9.98 19.41
N VAL A 420 -6.04 -11.13 19.04
CA VAL A 420 -5.80 -11.50 17.65
C VAL A 420 -6.77 -12.59 17.20
N TYR A 421 -7.36 -12.40 16.04
CA TYR A 421 -8.35 -13.31 15.46
C TYR A 421 -7.96 -13.73 14.03
N GLU A 422 -8.24 -14.99 13.70
CA GLU A 422 -8.10 -15.51 12.33
C GLU A 422 -9.50 -15.75 11.73
N TYR A 423 -9.79 -15.12 10.59
CA TYR A 423 -11.06 -15.23 9.87
C TYR A 423 -11.22 -16.62 9.26
N THR A 424 -11.99 -17.50 9.89
CA THR A 424 -12.06 -18.92 9.53
C THR A 424 -12.69 -19.23 8.18
N PRO A 425 -13.65 -18.44 7.63
CA PRO A 425 -14.24 -18.75 6.33
C PRO A 425 -13.28 -18.62 5.15
N GLY A 426 -12.17 -17.88 5.30
CA GLY A 426 -11.28 -17.68 4.17
C GLY A 426 -10.20 -16.61 4.36
N PHE A 427 -10.01 -15.81 3.32
CA PHE A 427 -8.99 -14.78 3.25
C PHE A 427 -9.58 -13.40 3.51
N VAL A 428 -9.11 -12.71 4.56
CA VAL A 428 -9.38 -11.29 4.80
C VAL A 428 -8.34 -10.46 4.05
N HIS A 429 -8.81 -9.63 3.12
CA HIS A 429 -7.96 -8.70 2.39
C HIS A 429 -8.30 -7.23 2.70
N SER A 430 -9.21 -6.97 3.62
CA SER A 430 -9.57 -5.64 4.12
C SER A 430 -8.39 -4.93 4.79
N LYS A 431 -8.28 -3.61 4.62
CA LYS A 431 -7.37 -2.73 5.32
C LYS A 431 -8.21 -1.61 5.92
N THR A 432 -8.75 -1.91 7.10
CA THR A 432 -9.71 -1.04 7.79
C THR A 432 -9.33 -0.90 9.25
N PHE A 433 -9.32 0.32 9.74
CA PHE A 433 -9.24 0.67 11.15
C PHE A 433 -10.54 1.34 11.55
N VAL A 434 -11.06 1.00 12.72
CA VAL A 434 -12.20 1.67 13.36
C VAL A 434 -11.84 1.94 14.80
N CYS A 435 -12.05 3.18 15.28
CA CYS A 435 -11.69 3.62 16.61
C CYS A 435 -12.83 4.39 17.26
N ASP A 436 -13.22 3.97 18.46
CA ASP A 436 -14.09 4.69 19.43
C ASP A 436 -15.45 5.17 18.88
N ASP A 437 -15.99 4.57 17.82
CA ASP A 437 -17.20 5.00 17.09
C ASP A 437 -17.06 6.34 16.34
N GLU A 438 -15.86 6.92 16.31
CA GLU A 438 -15.63 8.28 15.80
C GLU A 438 -14.76 8.32 14.55
N ILE A 439 -13.73 7.46 14.48
CA ILE A 439 -12.74 7.45 13.40
C ILE A 439 -12.74 6.12 12.67
N ALA A 440 -12.63 6.16 11.36
CA ALA A 440 -12.26 5.00 10.57
C ALA A 440 -11.28 5.36 9.44
N THR A 441 -10.52 4.37 8.99
CA THR A 441 -9.82 4.41 7.72
C THR A 441 -10.16 3.19 6.89
N VAL A 442 -10.39 3.41 5.59
CA VAL A 442 -10.55 2.36 4.58
C VAL A 442 -9.64 2.69 3.43
N GLY A 443 -8.84 1.73 2.98
CA GLY A 443 -7.89 2.01 1.91
C GLY A 443 -7.14 0.78 1.40
N THR A 444 -5.95 1.05 0.89
CA THR A 444 -5.11 0.05 0.24
C THR A 444 -3.93 -0.40 1.12
N ILE A 445 -3.65 0.31 2.22
CA ILE A 445 -2.44 0.23 3.04
C ILE A 445 -2.49 -0.97 3.98
N ASN A 446 -1.70 -2.01 3.70
CA ASN A 446 -1.54 -3.15 4.61
C ASN A 446 -0.63 -2.81 5.79
N LEU A 447 -0.71 -3.60 6.87
CA LEU A 447 0.27 -3.58 7.96
C LEU A 447 1.50 -4.46 7.61
N ASP A 448 2.20 -4.08 6.53
CA ASP A 448 3.47 -4.71 6.14
C ASP A 448 4.46 -3.69 5.57
N TYR A 449 5.76 -4.03 5.60
CA TYR A 449 6.84 -3.12 5.17
C TYR A 449 6.69 -2.64 3.73
N ARG A 450 6.12 -3.44 2.82
CA ARG A 450 5.94 -3.00 1.43
C ARG A 450 4.92 -1.89 1.32
N SER A 451 3.77 -2.06 1.95
CA SER A 451 2.72 -1.04 1.96
C SER A 451 3.16 0.22 2.70
N LEU A 452 3.82 0.08 3.86
CA LEU A 452 4.17 1.22 4.70
C LEU A 452 5.39 2.02 4.18
N TYR A 453 6.25 1.43 3.32
CA TYR A 453 7.53 2.08 2.95
C TYR A 453 7.88 2.04 1.46
N LEU A 454 7.27 1.16 0.65
CA LEU A 454 7.74 0.91 -0.72
C LEU A 454 6.69 1.14 -1.80
N HIS A 455 5.41 1.18 -1.47
CA HIS A 455 4.34 1.29 -2.45
C HIS A 455 3.72 2.69 -2.46
N PHE A 456 3.19 3.09 -3.62
CA PHE A 456 2.17 4.12 -3.66
C PHE A 456 0.87 3.52 -3.14
N GLU A 457 0.32 4.13 -2.11
CA GLU A 457 -0.88 3.67 -1.42
C GLU A 457 -1.89 4.82 -1.29
N CYS A 458 -3.12 4.52 -0.91
CA CYS A 458 -4.10 5.53 -0.52
C CYS A 458 -5.05 4.99 0.55
N GLY A 459 -5.60 5.92 1.30
CA GLY A 459 -6.64 5.65 2.28
C GLY A 459 -7.62 6.81 2.37
N VAL A 460 -8.76 6.56 2.98
CA VAL A 460 -9.73 7.59 3.36
C VAL A 460 -9.81 7.61 4.87
N TRP A 461 -9.28 8.67 5.47
CA TRP A 461 -9.51 8.96 6.87
C TRP A 461 -10.88 9.63 7.03
N MET A 462 -11.67 9.19 8.00
CA MET A 462 -13.05 9.63 8.21
C MET A 462 -13.29 9.90 9.69
N TYR A 463 -14.03 10.98 9.96
CA TYR A 463 -14.45 11.34 11.30
C TYR A 463 -15.95 11.60 11.34
N GLN A 464 -16.65 10.91 12.25
CA GLN A 464 -18.10 11.01 12.49
C GLN A 464 -18.96 10.84 11.23
N SER A 465 -18.45 10.17 10.18
CA SER A 465 -19.22 9.87 8.98
C SER A 465 -20.08 8.61 9.15
N GLN A 466 -21.05 8.43 8.25
CA GLN A 466 -21.87 7.23 8.22
C GLN A 466 -21.02 5.96 8.05
N ALA A 467 -20.01 6.02 7.20
CA ALA A 467 -19.12 4.88 6.95
C ALA A 467 -18.34 4.41 8.18
N VAL A 468 -18.08 5.28 9.17
CA VAL A 468 -17.46 4.88 10.45
C VAL A 468 -18.36 3.87 11.18
N ARG A 469 -19.66 4.15 11.26
CA ARG A 469 -20.64 3.25 11.90
C ARG A 469 -20.80 1.94 11.12
N GLU A 470 -20.92 2.03 9.80
CA GLU A 470 -21.04 0.86 8.92
C GLU A 470 -19.79 -0.03 9.00
N ALA A 471 -18.60 0.54 9.06
CA ALA A 471 -17.35 -0.21 9.23
C ALA A 471 -17.27 -0.90 10.61
N LYS A 472 -17.74 -0.26 11.68
CA LYS A 472 -17.85 -0.88 13.00
C LYS A 472 -18.80 -2.07 12.98
N GLU A 473 -20.00 -1.89 12.45
CA GLU A 473 -21.01 -2.95 12.34
C GLU A 473 -20.48 -4.16 11.56
N ASP A 474 -19.74 -3.92 10.47
CA ASP A 474 -19.09 -5.00 9.72
C ASP A 474 -18.01 -5.71 10.55
N MET A 475 -17.20 -5.00 11.31
CA MET A 475 -16.20 -5.59 12.19
C MET A 475 -16.85 -6.47 13.26
N GLU A 476 -17.91 -5.98 13.90
CA GLU A 476 -18.68 -6.71 14.91
C GLU A 476 -19.37 -7.95 14.30
N ALA A 477 -19.91 -7.85 13.09
CA ALA A 477 -20.52 -8.97 12.36
C ALA A 477 -19.48 -10.00 11.86
N THR A 478 -18.24 -9.58 11.69
CA THR A 478 -17.13 -10.43 11.25
C THR A 478 -16.52 -11.22 12.40
N LEU A 479 -16.40 -10.63 13.58
CA LEU A 479 -15.74 -11.22 14.74
C LEU A 479 -16.28 -12.61 15.14
N PRO A 480 -17.60 -12.88 15.16
CA PRO A 480 -18.13 -14.21 15.44
C PRO A 480 -17.74 -15.30 14.43
N LYS A 481 -17.30 -14.91 13.23
CA LYS A 481 -16.81 -15.81 12.18
C LYS A 481 -15.31 -16.09 12.30
N CYS A 482 -14.65 -15.50 13.31
CA CYS A 482 -13.23 -15.63 13.51
C CYS A 482 -12.91 -16.56 14.67
N LYS A 483 -11.71 -17.13 14.65
CA LYS A 483 -11.15 -17.90 15.76
C LYS A 483 -10.14 -17.04 16.50
N GLU A 484 -10.32 -16.88 17.79
CA GLU A 484 -9.35 -16.18 18.65
C GLU A 484 -8.07 -17.01 18.78
N VAL A 485 -6.94 -16.35 18.63
CA VAL A 485 -5.62 -16.95 18.78
C VAL A 485 -5.18 -16.88 20.25
N SER A 486 -4.94 -18.03 20.86
CA SER A 486 -4.51 -18.10 22.26
C SER A 486 -2.98 -18.04 22.41
N LEU A 487 -2.52 -17.56 23.56
CA LEU A 487 -1.09 -17.62 23.91
C LEU A 487 -0.55 -19.06 23.92
N ASP A 488 -1.38 -20.02 24.31
CA ASP A 488 -1.06 -21.46 24.31
C ASP A 488 -0.75 -21.96 22.87
N PHE A 489 -1.52 -21.53 21.87
CA PHE A 489 -1.22 -21.81 20.46
C PHE A 489 0.16 -21.27 20.05
N CYS A 490 0.53 -20.07 20.47
CA CYS A 490 1.83 -19.49 20.16
C CYS A 490 3.00 -20.25 20.85
N ASN A 491 2.78 -20.68 22.09
CA ASN A 491 3.82 -21.35 22.89
C ASN A 491 4.06 -22.82 22.46
N LYS A 492 3.03 -23.52 21.97
CA LYS A 492 3.13 -24.93 21.52
C LYS A 492 3.80 -25.13 20.16
N ARG A 493 4.24 -24.05 19.50
CA ARG A 493 4.92 -24.16 18.21
C ARG A 493 6.24 -24.90 18.29
N ASN A 494 6.47 -25.76 17.27
CA ASN A 494 7.72 -26.49 17.12
C ASN A 494 8.92 -25.53 17.04
N ILE A 495 10.05 -25.92 17.65
CA ILE A 495 11.28 -25.13 17.69
C ILE A 495 11.83 -24.81 16.29
N PHE A 496 11.68 -25.72 15.32
CA PHE A 496 12.09 -25.48 13.93
C PHE A 496 11.25 -24.37 13.26
N VAL A 497 9.93 -24.37 13.49
CA VAL A 497 9.04 -23.32 13.01
C VAL A 497 9.41 -21.98 13.61
N ARG A 498 9.68 -21.92 14.92
CA ARG A 498 10.16 -20.71 15.61
C ARG A 498 11.49 -20.21 15.06
N GLY A 499 12.42 -21.12 14.74
CA GLY A 499 13.70 -20.80 14.10
C GLY A 499 13.49 -20.16 12.71
N ILE A 500 12.62 -20.74 11.88
CA ILE A 500 12.28 -20.18 10.56
C ILE A 500 11.63 -18.79 10.74
N GLN A 501 10.68 -18.64 11.65
CA GLN A 501 10.04 -17.35 11.94
C GLN A 501 11.07 -16.29 12.37
N SER A 502 12.05 -16.65 13.20
CA SER A 502 13.12 -15.73 13.64
C SER A 502 13.98 -15.24 12.46
N ILE A 503 14.35 -16.16 11.55
CA ILE A 503 15.10 -15.80 10.33
C ILE A 503 14.23 -14.91 9.42
N MET A 504 12.96 -15.26 9.24
CA MET A 504 12.04 -14.46 8.41
C MET A 504 11.82 -13.06 8.97
N ARG A 505 11.70 -12.91 10.29
CA ARG A 505 11.60 -11.58 10.93
C ARG A 505 12.81 -10.70 10.66
N LEU A 506 14.01 -11.30 10.62
CA LEU A 506 15.23 -10.58 10.32
C LEU A 506 15.25 -10.00 8.92
N ILE A 507 14.74 -10.76 7.94
CA ILE A 507 14.73 -10.35 6.52
C ILE A 507 13.40 -9.71 6.11
N ALA A 508 12.41 -9.63 7.00
CA ALA A 508 11.09 -9.08 6.72
C ALA A 508 11.11 -7.69 6.05
N PRO A 509 11.99 -6.74 6.46
CA PRO A 509 12.07 -5.45 5.81
C PRO A 509 12.55 -5.51 4.35
N LEU A 510 13.20 -6.62 3.95
CA LEU A 510 13.72 -6.81 2.59
C LEU A 510 12.77 -7.63 1.69
N LEU A 511 11.70 -8.21 2.27
CA LEU A 511 10.69 -9.00 1.57
C LEU A 511 9.59 -8.08 1.02
#